data_902a83e0d962647368026743126147ec
#
_entry.id   902a83e0d962647368026743126147ec
#
_cell.length_a   1.000
_cell.length_b   1.000
_cell.length_c   1.000
_cell.angle_alpha   90.00
_cell.angle_beta   90.00
_cell.angle_gamma   90.00
#
_symmetry.space_group_name_H-M   'P 1'
#
loop_
_entity.id
_entity.type
_entity.pdbx_description
1 polymer ?
#
loop_
_entity_poly.entity_id
_entity_poly.type
_entity_poly.pdbx_seq_one_letter_code
_entity_poly.pdbx_strand_id
1 'polypeptide(L)'
;SSIVLYDEGWKKGVIGIVASRLTEIYFRPTVVLTREGELATGSARSVTGFDVYSAIKSCRDLLVNFGGHTYACGLTLRWEHIKEFRDRFQKYVAEHIAPEQTEALLNIEAVIDFKDISKQLHADLKRFSPFGPCNPKPVFCTRKVYDYGTSKVVGREQEHIKLELVDSKSSTVMNGIAFGQSAAARYIKSRRSFDIVYTIEDNIFKKNQVQLQIE
;
A
#
# COMPACT_ATOMS: atom_id res chain seq x y z
N SER A 1 6.67 14.64 8.25
CA SER A 1 7.35 13.37 8.56
C SER A 1 6.42 12.31 9.18
N SER A 2 5.36 12.68 9.91
CA SER A 2 4.40 11.76 10.53
C SER A 2 2.98 12.34 10.51
N ILE A 3 1.97 11.51 10.76
CA ILE A 3 0.56 11.88 10.82
C ILE A 3 0.07 11.66 12.26
N VAL A 4 -0.50 12.69 12.89
CA VAL A 4 -1.18 12.57 14.18
C VAL A 4 -2.53 13.26 14.08
N LEU A 5 -3.60 12.46 14.12
CA LEU A 5 -4.98 12.93 14.00
C LEU A 5 -5.74 12.69 15.29
N TYR A 6 -6.65 13.59 15.60
CA TYR A 6 -7.56 13.49 16.73
C TYR A 6 -8.94 14.03 16.36
N ASP A 7 -9.96 13.28 16.75
CA ASP A 7 -11.34 13.72 16.71
C ASP A 7 -12.13 12.97 17.79
N GLU A 8 -12.95 13.70 18.54
CA GLU A 8 -13.73 13.14 19.66
C GLU A 8 -14.90 12.27 19.19
N GLY A 9 -15.36 12.45 17.96
CA GLY A 9 -16.48 11.71 17.36
C GLY A 9 -16.07 10.35 16.77
N TRP A 10 -14.79 10.04 16.69
CA TRP A 10 -14.35 8.77 16.11
C TRP A 10 -14.56 7.59 17.05
N LYS A 11 -14.85 6.43 16.48
CA LYS A 11 -15.07 5.21 17.24
C LYS A 11 -13.75 4.48 17.50
N LYS A 12 -13.45 4.19 18.76
CA LYS A 12 -12.25 3.45 19.21
C LYS A 12 -12.01 2.16 18.41
N GLY A 13 -13.06 1.42 18.07
CA GLY A 13 -12.93 0.15 17.33
C GLY A 13 -12.43 0.28 15.89
N VAL A 14 -12.39 1.48 15.31
CA VAL A 14 -11.98 1.69 13.90
C VAL A 14 -10.69 2.50 13.74
N ILE A 15 -10.23 3.23 14.77
CA ILE A 15 -9.06 4.10 14.65
C ILE A 15 -7.78 3.33 14.24
N GLY A 16 -7.65 2.06 14.64
CA GLY A 16 -6.53 1.22 14.24
C GLY A 16 -6.54 0.89 12.75
N ILE A 17 -7.71 0.64 12.16
CA ILE A 17 -7.88 0.40 10.72
C ILE A 17 -7.58 1.68 9.95
N VAL A 18 -8.07 2.82 10.44
CA VAL A 18 -7.81 4.13 9.84
C VAL A 18 -6.31 4.46 9.89
N ALA A 19 -5.65 4.23 11.03
CA ALA A 19 -4.21 4.43 11.15
C ALA A 19 -3.41 3.57 10.14
N SER A 20 -3.77 2.28 10.00
CA SER A 20 -3.15 1.40 9.00
C SER A 20 -3.33 1.95 7.59
N ARG A 21 -4.57 2.33 7.23
CA ARG A 21 -4.87 2.84 5.90
C ARG A 21 -4.15 4.14 5.55
N LEU A 22 -4.05 5.04 6.51
CA LEU A 22 -3.28 6.29 6.33
C LEU A 22 -1.78 6.00 6.19
N THR A 23 -1.24 5.08 6.96
CA THR A 23 0.17 4.66 6.83
C THR A 23 0.46 4.07 5.46
N GLU A 24 -0.43 3.22 4.93
CA GLU A 24 -0.32 2.64 3.59
C GLU A 24 -0.39 3.68 2.47
N ILE A 25 -1.29 4.68 2.58
CA ILE A 25 -1.48 5.69 1.54
C ILE A 25 -0.36 6.72 1.53
N TYR A 26 0.04 7.18 2.71
CA TYR A 26 0.96 8.33 2.82
C TYR A 26 2.40 7.94 3.14
N PHE A 27 2.68 6.67 3.40
CA PHE A 27 4.01 6.16 3.78
C PHE A 27 4.61 6.96 4.94
N ARG A 28 3.81 7.14 6.00
CA ARG A 28 4.20 7.90 7.20
C ARG A 28 3.76 7.18 8.47
N PRO A 29 4.60 7.16 9.52
CA PRO A 29 4.14 6.73 10.83
C PRO A 29 2.93 7.54 11.24
N THR A 30 1.85 6.84 11.61
CA THR A 30 0.53 7.46 11.83
C THR A 30 0.00 7.11 13.21
N VAL A 31 -0.51 8.11 13.91
CA VAL A 31 -1.27 7.98 15.15
C VAL A 31 -2.66 8.55 14.96
N VAL A 32 -3.69 7.77 15.27
CA VAL A 32 -5.08 8.20 15.25
C VAL A 32 -5.63 8.09 16.67
N LEU A 33 -6.16 9.19 17.18
CA LEU A 33 -6.65 9.35 18.55
C LEU A 33 -8.15 9.67 18.54
N THR A 34 -8.87 9.17 19.54
CA THR A 34 -10.24 9.56 19.82
C THR A 34 -10.45 9.76 21.31
N ARG A 35 -11.50 10.50 21.67
CA ARG A 35 -11.81 10.78 23.08
C ARG A 35 -12.55 9.63 23.74
N GLU A 36 -12.19 9.33 24.98
CA GLU A 36 -12.87 8.38 25.85
C GLU A 36 -12.95 8.99 27.28
N GLY A 37 -14.01 9.74 27.55
CA GLY A 37 -14.15 10.51 28.80
C GLY A 37 -13.12 11.63 28.89
N GLU A 38 -12.28 11.60 29.93
CA GLU A 38 -11.18 12.55 30.14
C GLU A 38 -9.86 12.14 29.50
N LEU A 39 -9.86 11.02 28.79
CA LEU A 39 -8.68 10.49 28.13
C LEU A 39 -8.87 10.50 26.62
N ALA A 40 -7.74 10.49 25.94
CA ALA A 40 -7.67 10.17 24.53
C ALA A 40 -7.02 8.80 24.37
N THR A 41 -7.69 7.93 23.64
CA THR A 41 -7.18 6.59 23.28
C THR A 41 -6.76 6.59 21.82
N GLY A 42 -5.61 6.00 21.52
CA GLY A 42 -5.03 6.01 20.19
C GLY A 42 -4.50 4.69 19.72
N SER A 43 -4.38 4.60 18.40
CA SER A 43 -3.69 3.51 17.72
C SER A 43 -2.64 4.09 16.79
N ALA A 44 -1.41 3.60 16.93
CA ALA A 44 -0.28 3.96 16.09
C ALA A 44 0.06 2.84 15.12
N ARG A 45 0.49 3.19 13.92
CA ARG A 45 1.00 2.30 12.90
C ARG A 45 2.27 2.85 12.30
N SER A 46 3.17 1.96 11.92
CA SER A 46 4.48 2.30 11.39
C SER A 46 4.64 1.94 9.92
N VAL A 47 5.56 2.61 9.27
CA VAL A 47 6.12 2.20 7.99
C VAL A 47 7.21 1.14 8.20
N THR A 48 7.55 0.40 7.15
CA THR A 48 8.59 -0.62 7.19
C THR A 48 9.93 -0.03 7.65
N GLY A 49 10.56 -0.70 8.61
CA GLY A 49 11.88 -0.32 9.13
C GLY A 49 11.88 0.80 10.18
N PHE A 50 10.75 1.46 10.48
CA PHE A 50 10.66 2.46 11.53
C PHE A 50 10.02 1.88 12.80
N ASP A 51 10.63 2.15 13.97
CA ASP A 51 10.10 1.70 15.26
C ASP A 51 9.16 2.72 15.89
N VAL A 52 7.84 2.54 15.67
CA VAL A 52 6.82 3.44 16.27
C VAL A 52 6.71 3.26 17.78
N TYR A 53 7.06 2.10 18.33
CA TYR A 53 7.03 1.87 19.77
C TYR A 53 8.06 2.77 20.47
N SER A 54 9.28 2.85 19.98
CA SER A 54 10.31 3.75 20.50
C SER A 54 9.90 5.22 20.38
N ALA A 55 9.25 5.62 19.30
CA ALA A 55 8.70 6.96 19.12
C ALA A 55 7.60 7.29 20.17
N ILE A 56 6.69 6.36 20.44
CA ILE A 56 5.68 6.52 21.50
C ILE A 56 6.33 6.56 22.88
N LYS A 57 7.30 5.67 23.13
CA LYS A 57 8.03 5.57 24.40
C LYS A 57 8.79 6.86 24.72
N SER A 58 9.27 7.60 23.73
CA SER A 58 9.94 8.90 23.93
C SER A 58 9.01 9.96 24.56
N CYS A 59 7.68 9.75 24.47
CA CYS A 59 6.64 10.60 25.03
C CYS A 59 6.04 10.03 26.33
N ARG A 60 6.71 9.06 26.98
CA ARG A 60 6.14 8.27 28.10
C ARG A 60 5.56 9.12 29.21
N ASP A 61 6.19 10.24 29.53
CA ASP A 61 5.76 11.17 30.59
C ASP A 61 4.40 11.82 30.35
N LEU A 62 3.94 11.88 29.09
CA LEU A 62 2.63 12.38 28.69
C LEU A 62 1.56 11.30 28.67
N LEU A 63 1.95 10.02 28.74
CA LEU A 63 1.05 8.88 28.53
C LEU A 63 0.57 8.30 29.87
N VAL A 64 -0.72 7.97 29.92
CA VAL A 64 -1.32 7.19 31.00
C VAL A 64 -0.95 5.71 30.84
N ASN A 65 -1.01 5.21 29.60
CA ASN A 65 -0.64 3.85 29.25
C ASN A 65 -0.24 3.75 27.78
N PHE A 66 0.64 2.82 27.45
CA PHE A 66 0.95 2.44 26.06
C PHE A 66 1.48 1.02 26.02
N GLY A 67 1.35 0.38 24.85
CA GLY A 67 1.85 -0.97 24.63
C GLY A 67 1.73 -1.38 23.17
N GLY A 68 2.59 -2.29 22.77
CA GLY A 68 2.64 -2.76 21.40
C GLY A 68 4.02 -3.25 21.01
N HIS A 69 4.34 -3.11 19.75
CA HIS A 69 5.61 -3.52 19.16
C HIS A 69 6.03 -2.54 18.04
N THR A 70 7.14 -2.79 17.39
CA THR A 70 7.76 -1.93 16.36
C THR A 70 6.78 -1.38 15.32
N TYR A 71 5.79 -2.15 14.89
CA TYR A 71 4.88 -1.77 13.78
C TYR A 71 3.51 -1.27 14.23
N ALA A 72 3.12 -1.56 15.47
CA ALA A 72 1.82 -1.15 16.00
C ALA A 72 1.88 -0.92 17.49
N CYS A 73 1.28 0.18 17.95
CA CYS A 73 1.21 0.53 19.36
C CYS A 73 -0.15 1.12 19.70
N GLY A 74 -0.71 0.71 20.84
CA GLY A 74 -1.84 1.38 21.47
C GLY A 74 -1.34 2.36 22.50
N LEU A 75 -2.03 3.49 22.68
CA LEU A 75 -1.68 4.49 23.69
C LEU A 75 -2.91 5.17 24.27
N THR A 76 -2.75 5.68 25.48
CA THR A 76 -3.75 6.47 26.17
C THR A 76 -3.07 7.64 26.87
N LEU A 77 -3.61 8.83 26.72
CA LEU A 77 -3.10 10.04 27.33
C LEU A 77 -4.26 10.97 27.75
N ARG A 78 -4.00 11.97 28.57
CA ARG A 78 -4.99 13.01 28.81
C ARG A 78 -5.18 13.85 27.54
N TRP A 79 -6.43 14.18 27.19
CA TRP A 79 -6.72 14.93 25.95
C TRP A 79 -6.00 16.28 25.90
N GLU A 80 -5.73 16.89 27.05
CA GLU A 80 -4.96 18.14 27.19
C GLU A 80 -3.54 18.03 26.67
N HIS A 81 -2.95 16.83 26.75
CA HIS A 81 -1.58 16.55 26.30
C HIS A 81 -1.46 16.22 24.81
N ILE A 82 -2.57 16.13 24.05
CA ILE A 82 -2.52 15.73 22.64
C ILE A 82 -1.61 16.64 21.81
N LYS A 83 -1.66 17.95 22.04
CA LYS A 83 -0.83 18.90 21.30
C LYS A 83 0.66 18.66 21.56
N GLU A 84 1.04 18.56 22.82
CA GLU A 84 2.44 18.33 23.19
C GLU A 84 2.93 16.96 22.71
N PHE A 85 2.11 15.92 22.86
CA PHE A 85 2.40 14.59 22.32
C PHE A 85 2.64 14.63 20.81
N ARG A 86 1.77 15.32 20.05
CA ARG A 86 1.92 15.49 18.60
C ARG A 86 3.26 16.12 18.25
N ASP A 87 3.60 17.24 18.91
CA ASP A 87 4.82 17.98 18.61
C ASP A 87 6.07 17.15 18.91
N ARG A 88 6.12 16.45 20.04
CA ARG A 88 7.23 15.57 20.42
C ARG A 88 7.34 14.34 19.51
N PHE A 89 6.21 13.69 19.23
CA PHE A 89 6.18 12.54 18.33
C PHE A 89 6.67 12.91 16.93
N GLN A 90 6.19 14.03 16.38
CA GLN A 90 6.61 14.52 15.07
C GLN A 90 8.10 14.86 15.04
N LYS A 91 8.62 15.46 16.09
CA LYS A 91 10.04 15.76 16.23
C LYS A 91 10.86 14.48 16.24
N TYR A 92 10.48 13.51 17.08
CA TYR A 92 11.18 12.22 17.16
C TYR A 92 11.19 11.50 15.80
N VAL A 93 10.04 11.44 15.13
CA VAL A 93 9.97 10.83 13.79
C VAL A 93 10.86 11.56 12.80
N ALA A 94 10.88 12.90 12.79
CA ALA A 94 11.71 13.67 11.88
C ALA A 94 13.21 13.43 12.07
N GLU A 95 13.65 13.16 13.29
CA GLU A 95 15.04 12.92 13.66
C GLU A 95 15.50 11.47 13.38
N HIS A 96 14.57 10.50 13.31
CA HIS A 96 14.91 9.08 13.27
C HIS A 96 14.41 8.33 12.04
N ILE A 97 13.54 8.93 11.22
CA ILE A 97 13.03 8.29 10.00
C ILE A 97 14.00 8.50 8.84
N ALA A 98 14.38 7.42 8.17
CA ALA A 98 15.16 7.52 6.95
C ALA A 98 14.28 7.95 5.75
N PRO A 99 14.81 8.70 4.78
CA PRO A 99 14.06 9.11 3.59
C PRO A 99 13.39 7.94 2.86
N GLU A 100 14.10 6.83 2.73
CA GLU A 100 13.65 5.62 2.05
C GLU A 100 12.41 4.98 2.71
N GLN A 101 12.23 5.20 4.01
CA GLN A 101 11.07 4.69 4.76
C GLN A 101 9.79 5.50 4.48
N THR A 102 9.92 6.63 3.80
CA THR A 102 8.81 7.54 3.49
C THR A 102 8.40 7.50 2.03
N GLU A 103 8.95 6.58 1.26
CA GLU A 103 8.65 6.38 -0.15
C GLU A 103 7.95 5.04 -0.36
N ALA A 104 7.04 5.01 -1.34
CA ALA A 104 6.44 3.77 -1.80
C ALA A 104 7.49 2.97 -2.56
N LEU A 105 8.07 1.96 -1.94
CA LEU A 105 8.98 1.05 -2.61
C LEU A 105 8.20 -0.15 -3.12
N LEU A 106 8.31 -0.41 -4.43
CA LEU A 106 7.77 -1.59 -5.07
C LEU A 106 8.94 -2.51 -5.44
N ASN A 107 9.06 -3.62 -4.72
CA ASN A 107 10.09 -4.61 -4.99
C ASN A 107 9.70 -5.41 -6.23
N ILE A 108 10.53 -5.36 -7.27
CA ILE A 108 10.34 -6.10 -8.49
C ILE A 108 11.24 -7.34 -8.44
N GLU A 109 10.63 -8.54 -8.42
CA GLU A 109 11.35 -9.81 -8.37
C GLU A 109 12.10 -10.10 -9.66
N ALA A 110 11.48 -9.81 -10.79
CA ALA A 110 12.09 -10.01 -12.09
C ALA A 110 11.50 -9.12 -13.19
N VAL A 111 12.34 -8.83 -14.19
CA VAL A 111 11.90 -8.27 -15.47
C VAL A 111 11.72 -9.43 -16.44
N ILE A 112 10.50 -9.65 -16.92
CA ILE A 112 10.13 -10.76 -17.79
C ILE A 112 9.37 -10.28 -19.02
N ASP A 113 9.42 -11.04 -20.11
CA ASP A 113 8.62 -10.78 -21.31
C ASP A 113 7.27 -11.54 -21.20
N PHE A 114 6.23 -11.09 -21.89
CA PHE A 114 4.90 -11.74 -21.79
C PHE A 114 4.90 -13.22 -22.21
N LYS A 115 5.78 -13.61 -23.12
CA LYS A 115 5.94 -15.02 -23.53
C LYS A 115 6.37 -15.95 -22.40
N ASP A 116 7.03 -15.40 -21.36
CA ASP A 116 7.52 -16.16 -20.23
C ASP A 116 6.40 -16.43 -19.20
N ILE A 117 5.26 -15.73 -19.32
CA ILE A 117 4.08 -15.91 -18.47
C ILE A 117 3.31 -17.15 -18.92
N SER A 118 3.84 -18.30 -18.58
CA SER A 118 3.26 -19.60 -18.92
C SER A 118 2.26 -20.06 -17.84
N LYS A 119 1.42 -21.03 -18.19
CA LYS A 119 0.56 -21.71 -17.20
C LYS A 119 1.39 -22.41 -16.12
N GLN A 120 2.59 -22.88 -16.48
CA GLN A 120 3.49 -23.52 -15.53
C GLN A 120 4.01 -22.48 -14.52
N LEU A 121 4.51 -21.34 -14.98
CA LEU A 121 4.95 -20.25 -14.09
C LEU A 121 3.83 -19.87 -13.11
N HIS A 122 2.61 -19.67 -13.60
CA HIS A 122 1.47 -19.34 -12.75
C HIS A 122 1.16 -20.43 -11.71
N ALA A 123 1.22 -21.70 -12.11
CA ALA A 123 1.02 -22.83 -11.19
C ALA A 123 2.12 -22.89 -10.12
N ASP A 124 3.37 -22.62 -10.50
CA ASP A 124 4.49 -22.60 -9.57
C ASP A 124 4.38 -21.44 -8.58
N LEU A 125 4.01 -20.24 -9.04
CA LEU A 125 3.75 -19.09 -8.17
C LEU A 125 2.67 -19.40 -7.13
N LYS A 126 1.61 -20.11 -7.50
CA LYS A 126 0.56 -20.53 -6.55
C LYS A 126 1.08 -21.44 -5.44
N ARG A 127 2.12 -22.21 -5.66
CA ARG A 127 2.71 -23.10 -4.64
C ARG A 127 3.37 -22.31 -3.49
N PHE A 128 3.73 -21.05 -3.71
CA PHE A 128 4.24 -20.17 -2.65
C PHE A 128 3.15 -19.59 -1.75
N SER A 129 1.87 -19.78 -2.08
CA SER A 129 0.76 -19.35 -1.20
C SER A 129 0.75 -20.11 0.13
N PRO A 130 0.25 -19.49 1.25
CA PRO A 130 -0.41 -18.18 1.27
C PRO A 130 0.57 -17.02 1.29
N PHE A 131 0.23 -15.95 0.56
CA PHE A 131 0.98 -14.70 0.59
C PHE A 131 0.56 -13.81 1.76
N GLY A 132 1.49 -12.99 2.26
CA GLY A 132 1.26 -12.10 3.38
C GLY A 132 2.55 -11.45 3.89
N PRO A 133 2.57 -10.89 5.10
CA PRO A 133 3.78 -10.35 5.70
C PRO A 133 4.90 -11.41 5.70
N CYS A 134 6.13 -11.01 5.33
CA CYS A 134 7.31 -11.88 5.15
C CYS A 134 7.22 -12.91 4.01
N ASN A 135 6.12 -12.98 3.29
CA ASN A 135 5.97 -13.75 2.06
C ASN A 135 5.11 -12.97 1.07
N PRO A 136 5.59 -11.82 0.56
CA PRO A 136 4.81 -10.99 -0.35
C PRO A 136 4.57 -11.70 -1.68
N LYS A 137 3.47 -11.32 -2.34
CA LYS A 137 3.20 -11.81 -3.69
C LYS A 137 4.28 -11.29 -4.64
N PRO A 138 4.86 -12.16 -5.48
CA PRO A 138 5.88 -11.74 -6.43
C PRO A 138 5.37 -10.71 -7.45
N VAL A 139 6.11 -9.65 -7.61
CA VAL A 139 5.84 -8.54 -8.53
C VAL A 139 6.81 -8.59 -9.68
N PHE A 140 6.29 -8.48 -10.89
CA PHE A 140 7.07 -8.55 -12.12
C PHE A 140 7.00 -7.23 -12.90
N CYS A 141 7.98 -7.02 -13.76
CA CYS A 141 7.99 -5.90 -14.68
C CYS A 141 8.11 -6.41 -16.12
N THR A 142 7.31 -5.85 -17.03
CA THR A 142 7.55 -5.99 -18.48
C THR A 142 7.76 -4.62 -19.07
N ARG A 143 8.86 -4.47 -19.82
CA ARG A 143 9.25 -3.21 -20.42
C ARG A 143 8.74 -3.09 -21.86
N LYS A 144 8.47 -1.85 -22.26
CA LYS A 144 8.08 -1.49 -23.63
C LYS A 144 6.86 -2.23 -24.14
N VAL A 145 5.80 -2.23 -23.34
CA VAL A 145 4.49 -2.71 -23.78
C VAL A 145 3.69 -1.57 -24.43
N TYR A 146 2.71 -1.93 -25.24
CA TYR A 146 1.78 -1.04 -25.90
C TYR A 146 0.34 -1.46 -25.62
N ASP A 147 -0.57 -0.50 -25.67
CA ASP A 147 -1.99 -0.82 -25.77
C ASP A 147 -2.29 -1.53 -27.11
N TYR A 148 -2.93 -2.68 -27.05
CA TYR A 148 -3.39 -3.39 -28.26
C TYR A 148 -4.49 -2.62 -29.02
N GLY A 149 -5.08 -1.61 -28.38
CA GLY A 149 -6.13 -0.76 -28.96
C GLY A 149 -7.53 -1.06 -28.39
N THR A 150 -7.65 -2.01 -27.52
CA THR A 150 -8.92 -2.47 -26.94
C THR A 150 -9.07 -2.16 -25.45
N SER A 151 -8.05 -1.55 -24.82
CA SER A 151 -8.08 -1.15 -23.42
C SER A 151 -9.20 -0.12 -23.16
N LYS A 152 -9.91 -0.29 -22.06
CA LYS A 152 -11.06 0.56 -21.72
C LYS A 152 -11.18 0.82 -20.24
N VAL A 153 -11.71 1.99 -19.92
CA VAL A 153 -12.10 2.34 -18.56
C VAL A 153 -13.35 1.52 -18.19
N VAL A 154 -13.36 0.98 -16.98
CA VAL A 154 -14.41 0.12 -16.43
C VAL A 154 -14.63 0.47 -14.96
N GLY A 155 -15.63 -0.16 -14.35
CA GLY A 155 -16.05 0.13 -12.98
C GLY A 155 -17.33 0.97 -12.96
N ARG A 156 -18.03 0.98 -11.82
CA ARG A 156 -19.30 1.70 -11.67
C ARG A 156 -19.08 3.21 -11.75
N GLU A 157 -17.96 3.69 -11.21
CA GLU A 157 -17.55 5.10 -11.20
C GLU A 157 -16.44 5.39 -12.24
N GLN A 158 -16.20 4.44 -13.15
CA GLN A 158 -15.15 4.55 -14.18
C GLN A 158 -13.74 4.75 -13.60
N GLU A 159 -13.46 4.08 -12.51
CA GLU A 159 -12.24 4.23 -11.71
C GLU A 159 -11.13 3.25 -12.08
N HIS A 160 -11.42 2.19 -12.84
CA HIS A 160 -10.48 1.14 -13.21
C HIS A 160 -10.18 1.13 -14.72
N ILE A 161 -9.09 0.47 -15.11
CA ILE A 161 -8.79 0.24 -16.54
C ILE A 161 -8.65 -1.26 -16.78
N LYS A 162 -9.46 -1.79 -17.68
CA LYS A 162 -9.23 -3.10 -18.27
C LYS A 162 -8.27 -2.94 -19.44
N LEU A 163 -7.17 -3.65 -19.38
CA LEU A 163 -6.06 -3.55 -20.30
C LEU A 163 -5.97 -4.77 -21.21
N GLU A 164 -5.58 -4.54 -22.44
CA GLU A 164 -5.10 -5.55 -23.36
C GLU A 164 -3.79 -5.02 -23.96
N LEU A 165 -2.69 -5.59 -23.52
CA LEU A 165 -1.34 -5.08 -23.77
C LEU A 165 -0.56 -6.04 -24.62
N VAL A 166 0.28 -5.51 -25.51
CA VAL A 166 1.18 -6.27 -26.33
C VAL A 166 2.64 -5.96 -25.96
N ASP A 167 3.42 -7.01 -25.76
CA ASP A 167 4.86 -6.91 -25.56
C ASP A 167 5.57 -6.70 -26.90
N SER A 168 6.37 -5.64 -26.98
CA SER A 168 7.08 -5.26 -28.21
C SER A 168 8.09 -6.30 -28.70
N LYS A 169 8.61 -7.16 -27.80
CA LYS A 169 9.61 -8.16 -28.16
C LYS A 169 9.01 -9.46 -28.66
N SER A 170 7.96 -9.93 -27.96
CA SER A 170 7.37 -11.23 -28.24
C SER A 170 6.09 -11.16 -29.05
N SER A 171 5.52 -9.98 -29.25
CA SER A 171 4.20 -9.75 -29.84
C SER A 171 3.08 -10.52 -29.11
N THR A 172 3.34 -10.96 -27.90
CA THR A 172 2.39 -11.67 -27.05
C THR A 172 1.42 -10.67 -26.44
N VAL A 173 0.14 -11.00 -26.46
CA VAL A 173 -0.93 -10.17 -25.86
C VAL A 173 -1.34 -10.72 -24.52
N MET A 174 -1.39 -9.85 -23.52
CA MET A 174 -1.84 -10.18 -22.18
C MET A 174 -2.98 -9.25 -21.72
N ASN A 175 -3.95 -9.85 -21.03
CA ASN A 175 -5.01 -9.09 -20.38
C ASN A 175 -4.55 -8.62 -19.01
N GLY A 176 -4.93 -7.38 -18.65
CA GLY A 176 -4.64 -6.80 -17.34
C GLY A 176 -5.82 -6.01 -16.78
N ILE A 177 -5.73 -5.73 -15.50
CA ILE A 177 -6.63 -4.81 -14.79
C ILE A 177 -5.79 -3.86 -13.93
N ALA A 178 -6.05 -2.57 -14.00
CA ALA A 178 -5.47 -1.54 -13.16
C ALA A 178 -6.59 -0.93 -12.31
N PHE A 179 -6.62 -1.27 -11.03
CA PHE A 179 -7.64 -0.79 -10.12
C PHE A 179 -7.33 0.65 -9.67
N GLY A 180 -8.34 1.53 -9.73
CA GLY A 180 -8.20 2.92 -9.29
C GLY A 180 -7.30 3.82 -10.16
N GLN A 181 -6.87 3.33 -11.32
CA GLN A 181 -5.87 4.01 -12.15
C GLN A 181 -6.45 4.62 -13.44
N SER A 182 -7.73 4.93 -13.48
CA SER A 182 -8.38 5.45 -14.70
C SER A 182 -7.73 6.73 -15.25
N ALA A 183 -7.08 7.52 -14.41
CA ALA A 183 -6.31 8.70 -14.84
C ALA A 183 -5.21 8.38 -15.86
N ALA A 184 -4.64 7.17 -15.82
CA ALA A 184 -3.61 6.72 -16.75
C ALA A 184 -4.16 6.36 -18.16
N ALA A 185 -5.49 6.25 -18.34
CA ALA A 185 -6.10 5.78 -19.58
C ALA A 185 -5.67 6.58 -20.82
N ARG A 186 -5.54 7.91 -20.69
CA ARG A 186 -5.10 8.77 -21.79
C ARG A 186 -3.67 8.47 -22.21
N TYR A 187 -2.78 8.24 -21.25
CA TYR A 187 -1.39 7.90 -21.51
C TYR A 187 -1.30 6.51 -22.16
N ILE A 188 -1.96 5.50 -21.62
CA ILE A 188 -1.99 4.13 -22.14
C ILE A 188 -2.42 4.11 -23.61
N LYS A 189 -3.50 4.83 -23.95
CA LYS A 189 -4.03 4.91 -25.32
C LYS A 189 -3.22 5.79 -26.28
N SER A 190 -2.12 6.41 -25.84
CA SER A 190 -1.33 7.33 -26.65
C SER A 190 -0.44 6.68 -27.72
N ARG A 191 -0.49 5.35 -27.87
CA ARG A 191 0.36 4.53 -28.75
C ARG A 191 1.86 4.63 -28.45
N ARG A 192 2.25 5.16 -27.30
CA ARG A 192 3.63 5.16 -26.81
C ARG A 192 3.89 3.89 -26.04
N SER A 193 5.14 3.41 -26.09
CA SER A 193 5.53 2.30 -25.21
C SER A 193 5.68 2.78 -23.77
N PHE A 194 5.35 1.90 -22.83
CA PHE A 194 5.53 2.12 -21.41
C PHE A 194 5.93 0.81 -20.72
N ASP A 195 6.45 0.93 -19.53
CA ASP A 195 6.77 -0.20 -18.68
C ASP A 195 5.58 -0.43 -17.73
N ILE A 196 5.32 -1.68 -17.38
CA ILE A 196 4.30 -2.04 -16.41
C ILE A 196 4.89 -2.89 -15.31
N VAL A 197 4.33 -2.73 -14.12
CA VAL A 197 4.62 -3.53 -12.95
C VAL A 197 3.33 -4.21 -12.51
N TYR A 198 3.39 -5.51 -12.23
CA TYR A 198 2.18 -6.29 -12.04
C TYR A 198 2.42 -7.56 -11.22
N THR A 199 1.34 -8.08 -10.66
CA THR A 199 1.25 -9.46 -10.17
C THR A 199 0.49 -10.32 -11.18
N ILE A 200 0.72 -11.64 -11.14
CA ILE A 200 0.09 -12.62 -12.05
C ILE A 200 -1.05 -13.30 -11.29
N GLU A 201 -2.30 -13.10 -11.77
CA GLU A 201 -3.51 -13.55 -11.11
C GLU A 201 -4.35 -14.49 -11.96
N ASP A 202 -5.26 -15.22 -11.31
CA ASP A 202 -6.35 -15.88 -12.02
C ASP A 202 -7.33 -14.85 -12.58
N ASN A 203 -7.75 -15.03 -13.81
CA ASN A 203 -8.82 -14.22 -14.35
C ASN A 203 -10.16 -14.68 -13.75
N ILE A 204 -10.75 -13.82 -12.92
CA ILE A 204 -12.00 -14.12 -12.19
C ILE A 204 -13.16 -14.38 -13.15
N PHE A 205 -13.15 -13.75 -14.34
CA PHE A 205 -14.25 -13.82 -15.31
C PHE A 205 -14.05 -14.91 -16.36
N LYS A 206 -12.81 -15.36 -16.57
CA LYS A 206 -12.47 -16.39 -17.57
C LYS A 206 -11.67 -17.51 -16.91
N LYS A 207 -12.36 -18.60 -16.61
CA LYS A 207 -11.71 -19.79 -16.01
C LYS A 207 -10.47 -20.23 -16.81
N ASN A 208 -9.41 -20.59 -16.11
CA ASN A 208 -8.15 -21.07 -16.66
C ASN A 208 -7.35 -20.06 -17.52
N GLN A 209 -7.63 -18.77 -17.37
CA GLN A 209 -6.83 -17.72 -17.97
C GLN A 209 -6.12 -16.91 -16.90
N VAL A 210 -4.90 -16.49 -17.21
CA VAL A 210 -4.08 -15.61 -16.40
C VAL A 210 -4.42 -14.16 -16.75
N GLN A 211 -4.39 -13.31 -15.74
CA GLN A 211 -4.58 -11.86 -15.86
C GLN A 211 -3.48 -11.13 -15.09
N LEU A 212 -3.02 -10.02 -15.63
CA LEU A 212 -2.10 -9.13 -14.93
C LEU A 212 -2.88 -8.18 -14.03
N GLN A 213 -2.55 -8.10 -12.76
CA GLN A 213 -3.01 -7.03 -11.90
C GLN A 213 -1.92 -5.97 -11.84
N ILE A 214 -2.17 -4.80 -12.39
CA ILE A 214 -1.20 -3.70 -12.46
C ILE A 214 -1.14 -3.00 -11.10
N GLU A 215 0.09 -2.80 -10.62
CA GLU A 215 0.40 -2.15 -9.35
C GLU A 215 0.59 -0.62 -9.51
#